data_4b12f090bd8243dc0f2d5d4f9f9ef0c5
#
_entry.id   4b12f090bd8243dc0f2d5d4f9f9ef0c5
#
_cell.length_a   1.000
_cell.length_b   1.000
_cell.length_c   1.000
_cell.angle_alpha   90.00
_cell.angle_beta   90.00
_cell.angle_gamma   90.00
#
_symmetry.space_group_name_H-M   'P 1'
#
loop_
_entity.id
_entity.type
_entity.pdbx_description
1 polymer ?
#
loop_
_entity_poly.entity_id
_entity_poly.type
_entity_poly.pdbx_seq_one_letter_code
_entity_poly.pdbx_strand_id
1 'polypeptide(L)'
;MAHYMSMSDSQNRRMPDFREARCPSRVYEGSRDDGGCVVTVFDSALPQSDSNPRALSVAASQSIKDCCARFDWGRGDAGALQLAIALLHDVSGDADTALRWYEHFAKTYVRQLPATWAVPELDIALWLYCFQNARPGA
;
A
#
# COMPACT_ATOMS: atom_id res chain seq x y z
N MET A 1 -23.09 7.38 -28.58
CA MET A 1 -23.09 7.80 -28.62
C MET A 1 -22.67 8.07 -28.57
N ALA A 2 -22.59 8.05 -28.55
CA ALA A 2 -22.39 8.30 -28.59
C ALA A 2 -21.90 8.46 -28.39
N HIS A 3 -21.65 8.22 -28.53
CA HIS A 3 -21.36 8.49 -28.53
C HIS A 3 -21.05 8.73 -27.96
N TYR A 4 -20.93 8.40 -27.85
CA TYR A 4 -20.77 8.75 -27.45
C TYR A 4 -20.09 8.90 -27.22
N MET A 5 -19.85 8.73 -27.27
CA MET A 5 -19.34 8.90 -27.16
C MET A 5 -18.69 8.97 -27.07
N SER A 6 -18.51 8.97 -27.32
CA SER A 6 -18.08 9.09 -27.28
C SER A 6 -17.50 9.19 -26.99
N MET A 7 -17.27 8.97 -26.99
CA MET A 7 -16.85 9.18 -26.74
C MET A 7 -16.15 9.23 -26.60
N SER A 8 -15.87 9.20 -26.73
CA SER A 8 -15.36 9.24 -26.62
C SER A 8 -14.54 9.41 -26.44
N ASP A 9 -14.25 9.37 -26.59
CA ASP A 9 -13.69 9.63 -26.25
C ASP A 9 -13.11 10.13 -25.96
N SER A 10 -13.31 10.23 -26.10
CA SER A 10 -13.02 10.73 -25.66
C SER A 10 -12.76 10.83 -25.16
N GLN A 11 -12.58 10.68 -25.13
CA GLN A 11 -12.51 10.64 -24.49
C GLN A 11 -11.89 10.53 -23.84
N ASN A 12 -11.49 10.70 -23.92
CA ASN A 12 -11.08 10.50 -23.15
C ASN A 12 -10.54 10.83 -21.97
N ARG A 13 -10.32 11.70 -21.72
CA ARG A 13 -10.21 11.86 -20.58
C ARG A 13 -11.35 11.69 -19.81
N ARG A 14 -11.88 10.92 -19.63
CA ARG A 14 -13.04 10.68 -18.82
C ARG A 14 -12.65 9.91 -17.56
N MET A 15 -13.55 9.89 -16.60
CA MET A 15 -13.36 9.07 -15.41
C MET A 15 -13.21 7.62 -15.80
N PRO A 16 -12.33 6.88 -15.15
CA PRO A 16 -12.26 5.45 -15.39
C PRO A 16 -13.56 4.78 -15.02
N ASP A 17 -13.90 3.76 -15.74
CA ASP A 17 -15.03 2.92 -15.39
C ASP A 17 -14.68 2.17 -14.10
N PHE A 18 -15.53 2.26 -13.11
CA PHE A 18 -15.28 1.62 -11.83
C PHE A 18 -15.16 0.12 -11.92
N ARG A 19 -15.75 -0.47 -12.93
CA ARG A 19 -15.63 -1.91 -13.09
C ARG A 19 -14.29 -2.32 -13.65
N GLU A 20 -13.64 -1.42 -14.36
CA GLU A 20 -12.31 -1.67 -14.92
C GLU A 20 -11.24 -1.02 -14.08
N ALA A 21 -11.52 0.18 -13.59
CA ALA A 21 -10.58 0.84 -12.71
C ALA A 21 -10.49 0.03 -11.43
N ARG A 22 -9.28 -0.16 -10.97
CA ARG A 22 -9.14 -0.87 -9.74
C ARG A 22 -9.58 -0.01 -8.60
N CYS A 23 -10.66 -0.42 -7.98
CA CYS A 23 -10.97 0.13 -6.67
C CYS A 23 -9.92 -0.38 -5.70
N PRO A 24 -9.44 0.45 -4.77
CA PRO A 24 -8.52 -0.04 -3.75
C PRO A 24 -9.18 -1.14 -2.95
N SER A 25 -8.82 -2.36 -3.25
CA SER A 25 -9.49 -3.51 -2.67
C SER A 25 -8.53 -4.50 -2.02
N ARG A 26 -7.23 -4.21 -2.03
CA ARG A 26 -6.29 -5.09 -1.35
C ARG A 26 -6.35 -4.84 0.14
N VAL A 27 -6.08 -5.91 0.89
CA VAL A 27 -5.96 -5.83 2.34
C VAL A 27 -4.62 -6.43 2.72
N TYR A 28 -3.89 -5.71 3.53
CA TYR A 28 -2.60 -6.17 4.04
C TYR A 28 -2.82 -6.68 5.45
N GLU A 29 -2.36 -7.89 5.72
CA GLU A 29 -2.50 -8.49 7.04
C GLU A 29 -1.15 -8.87 7.57
N GLY A 30 -0.87 -8.45 8.78
CA GLY A 30 0.37 -8.79 9.43
C GLY A 30 0.13 -9.61 10.67
N SER A 31 1.00 -10.56 10.92
CA SER A 31 0.98 -11.30 12.18
C SER A 31 2.39 -11.56 12.64
N ARG A 32 2.57 -11.50 13.93
CA ARG A 32 3.85 -11.75 14.58
C ARG A 32 3.68 -12.89 15.56
N ASP A 33 4.52 -13.90 15.40
CA ASP A 33 4.51 -15.03 16.31
C ASP A 33 5.95 -15.45 16.55
N ASP A 34 6.13 -16.64 17.12
CA ASP A 34 7.47 -17.13 17.42
C ASP A 34 8.31 -17.35 16.16
N GLY A 35 7.66 -17.54 15.02
CA GLY A 35 8.35 -17.73 13.76
C GLY A 35 8.74 -16.43 13.08
N GLY A 36 8.32 -15.29 13.62
CA GLY A 36 8.66 -13.99 13.06
C GLY A 36 7.45 -13.23 12.58
N CYS A 37 7.72 -12.23 11.76
CA CYS A 37 6.70 -11.33 11.22
C CYS A 37 6.38 -11.69 9.79
N VAL A 38 5.10 -11.83 9.49
CA VAL A 38 4.63 -12.18 8.14
C VAL A 38 3.59 -11.18 7.72
N VAL A 39 3.70 -10.66 6.51
CA VAL A 39 2.70 -9.76 5.94
C VAL A 39 2.17 -10.39 4.66
N THR A 40 0.86 -10.52 4.60
CA THR A 40 0.17 -11.15 3.48
C THR A 40 -0.75 -10.13 2.82
N VAL A 41 -0.84 -10.20 1.51
CA VAL A 41 -1.68 -9.30 0.72
C VAL A 41 -2.82 -10.11 0.12
N PHE A 42 -4.04 -9.66 0.38
CA PHE A 42 -5.25 -10.28 -0.15
C PHE A 42 -5.93 -9.30 -1.09
N ASP A 43 -6.51 -9.81 -2.17
CA ASP A 43 -7.34 -8.98 -3.04
C ASP A 43 -8.80 -9.27 -2.70
N SER A 44 -9.41 -8.37 -1.95
CA SER A 44 -10.76 -8.59 -1.43
C SER A 44 -11.84 -8.43 -2.50
N ALA A 45 -11.49 -7.93 -3.68
CA ALA A 45 -12.46 -7.79 -4.76
C ALA A 45 -12.69 -9.10 -5.49
N LEU A 46 -11.82 -10.09 -5.31
CA LEU A 46 -11.96 -11.37 -6.00
C LEU A 46 -12.76 -12.34 -5.15
N PRO A 47 -13.48 -13.27 -5.80
CA PRO A 47 -14.12 -14.35 -5.03
C PRO A 47 -13.08 -15.10 -4.22
N GLN A 48 -13.53 -15.69 -3.14
CA GLN A 48 -12.61 -16.41 -2.25
C GLN A 48 -11.83 -17.47 -3.01
N SER A 49 -12.48 -18.14 -3.95
CA SER A 49 -11.82 -19.20 -4.72
C SER A 49 -10.74 -18.64 -5.66
N ASP A 50 -10.85 -17.38 -6.04
CA ASP A 50 -9.89 -16.76 -6.97
C ASP A 50 -8.91 -15.86 -6.25
N SER A 51 -9.11 -15.63 -4.96
CA SER A 51 -8.24 -14.77 -4.19
C SER A 51 -6.98 -15.55 -3.82
N ASN A 52 -5.86 -15.12 -4.34
CA ASN A 52 -4.57 -15.74 -4.07
C ASN A 52 -3.77 -14.84 -3.15
N PRO A 53 -3.78 -15.13 -1.85
CA PRO A 53 -2.95 -14.33 -0.96
C PRO A 53 -1.48 -14.48 -1.36
N ARG A 54 -0.77 -13.39 -1.32
CA ARG A 54 0.66 -13.41 -1.60
C ARG A 54 1.42 -12.76 -0.45
N ALA A 55 2.64 -13.18 -0.27
CA ALA A 55 3.49 -12.54 0.72
C ALA A 55 3.95 -11.20 0.20
N LEU A 56 3.91 -10.19 1.05
CA LEU A 56 4.53 -8.91 0.71
C LEU A 56 6.04 -9.13 0.70
N SER A 57 6.71 -8.79 -0.39
CA SER A 57 8.09 -9.16 -0.59
C SER A 57 9.05 -8.21 0.11
N VAL A 58 9.84 -8.73 1.04
CA VAL A 58 10.92 -7.96 1.64
C VAL A 58 11.97 -7.63 0.58
N ALA A 59 12.31 -8.62 -0.25
CA ALA A 59 13.36 -8.44 -1.26
C ALA A 59 13.01 -7.32 -2.24
N ALA A 60 11.75 -7.22 -2.65
CA ALA A 60 11.35 -6.16 -3.54
C ALA A 60 11.52 -4.79 -2.89
N SER A 61 11.19 -4.66 -1.61
CA SER A 61 11.37 -3.39 -0.91
C SER A 61 12.86 -3.08 -0.71
N GLN A 62 13.67 -4.10 -0.50
CA GLN A 62 15.10 -3.88 -0.34
C GLN A 62 15.76 -3.36 -1.59
N SER A 63 15.21 -3.69 -2.76
CA SER A 63 15.76 -3.15 -4.00
C SER A 63 15.51 -1.65 -4.12
N ILE A 64 14.57 -1.10 -3.37
CA ILE A 64 14.32 0.33 -3.31
C ILE A 64 15.23 0.96 -2.26
N LYS A 65 15.21 0.44 -1.06
CA LYS A 65 16.11 0.85 0.00
C LYS A 65 16.19 -0.26 1.02
N ASP A 66 17.39 -0.70 1.31
CA ASP A 66 17.61 -1.82 2.21
C ASP A 66 17.85 -1.30 3.62
N CYS A 67 16.82 -1.32 4.43
CA CYS A 67 16.90 -0.89 5.83
C CYS A 67 17.04 -2.08 6.76
N CYS A 68 16.42 -3.20 6.41
CA CYS A 68 16.38 -4.37 7.27
C CYS A 68 16.09 -5.61 6.44
N ALA A 69 16.53 -6.75 6.93
CA ALA A 69 16.32 -8.02 6.24
C ALA A 69 14.90 -8.56 6.42
N ARG A 70 14.09 -7.92 7.26
CA ARG A 70 12.74 -8.41 7.52
C ARG A 70 11.87 -7.25 7.97
N PHE A 71 10.54 -7.48 7.91
CA PHE A 71 9.57 -6.51 8.37
C PHE A 71 9.37 -6.60 9.88
N ASP A 72 9.00 -5.48 10.46
CA ASP A 72 8.55 -5.44 11.83
C ASP A 72 7.56 -4.28 11.98
N TRP A 73 6.95 -4.16 13.13
CA TRP A 73 6.00 -3.10 13.43
C TRP A 73 5.79 -3.02 14.93
N GLY A 74 5.03 -2.02 15.36
CA GLY A 74 4.77 -1.84 16.78
C GLY A 74 5.91 -1.19 17.53
N ARG A 75 6.94 -0.78 16.81
CA ARG A 75 8.06 -0.05 17.38
C ARG A 75 8.81 0.61 16.23
N GLY A 76 9.70 1.50 16.56
CA GLY A 76 10.34 2.31 15.54
C GLY A 76 11.74 1.84 15.21
N ASP A 77 11.87 0.63 14.69
CA ASP A 77 13.17 0.12 14.31
C ASP A 77 13.27 -0.01 12.79
N ALA A 78 14.39 -0.58 12.34
CA ALA A 78 14.66 -0.71 10.91
C ALA A 78 13.64 -1.59 10.20
N GLY A 79 13.08 -2.58 10.90
CA GLY A 79 12.05 -3.43 10.32
C GLY A 79 10.79 -2.66 10.00
N ALA A 80 10.44 -1.67 10.84
CA ALA A 80 9.30 -0.81 10.57
C ALA A 80 9.53 0.07 9.35
N LEU A 81 10.76 0.57 9.21
CA LEU A 81 11.10 1.34 8.01
C LEU A 81 11.00 0.49 6.76
N GLN A 82 11.47 -0.76 6.84
CA GLN A 82 11.40 -1.65 5.69
C GLN A 82 9.96 -1.96 5.31
N LEU A 83 9.11 -2.19 6.30
CA LEU A 83 7.69 -2.43 6.02
C LEU A 83 7.03 -1.20 5.42
N ALA A 84 7.37 -0.02 5.91
CA ALA A 84 6.81 1.22 5.37
C ALA A 84 7.14 1.35 3.89
N ILE A 85 8.39 1.09 3.50
CA ILE A 85 8.77 1.15 2.10
C ILE A 85 7.94 0.17 1.27
N ALA A 86 7.78 -1.05 1.77
CA ALA A 86 7.06 -2.08 1.04
C ALA A 86 5.59 -1.72 0.86
N LEU A 87 4.94 -1.27 1.92
CA LEU A 87 3.52 -0.91 1.85
C LEU A 87 3.29 0.27 0.92
N LEU A 88 4.09 1.32 1.07
CA LEU A 88 3.92 2.50 0.25
C LEU A 88 4.20 2.21 -1.22
N HIS A 89 5.18 1.38 -1.50
CA HIS A 89 5.47 1.01 -2.87
C HIS A 89 4.36 0.13 -3.46
N ASP A 90 3.86 -0.82 -2.68
CA ASP A 90 2.81 -1.70 -3.18
C ASP A 90 1.53 -0.93 -3.49
N VAL A 91 1.21 0.06 -2.66
CA VAL A 91 0.00 0.85 -2.86
C VAL A 91 0.18 1.86 -3.99
N SER A 92 1.29 2.57 -4.03
CA SER A 92 1.49 3.65 -4.99
C SER A 92 2.03 3.19 -6.34
N GLY A 93 2.74 2.06 -6.34
CA GLY A 93 3.43 1.62 -7.54
C GLY A 93 4.63 2.47 -7.92
N ASP A 94 5.11 3.30 -6.99
CA ASP A 94 6.12 4.29 -7.29
C ASP A 94 7.20 4.30 -6.21
N ALA A 95 8.42 3.95 -6.59
CA ALA A 95 9.53 3.90 -5.65
C ALA A 95 9.85 5.28 -5.08
N ASP A 96 9.72 6.33 -5.89
CA ASP A 96 10.02 7.68 -5.41
C ASP A 96 9.05 8.10 -4.33
N THR A 97 7.78 7.75 -4.46
CA THR A 97 6.79 8.02 -3.44
C THR A 97 7.15 7.30 -2.15
N ALA A 98 7.51 6.03 -2.26
CA ALA A 98 7.89 5.26 -1.08
C ALA A 98 9.10 5.89 -0.39
N LEU A 99 10.12 6.28 -1.16
CA LEU A 99 11.32 6.89 -0.58
C LEU A 99 11.05 8.24 0.04
N ARG A 100 10.08 8.95 -0.48
CA ARG A 100 9.76 10.27 0.07
C ARG A 100 9.04 10.18 1.41
N TRP A 101 8.18 9.17 1.57
CA TRP A 101 7.25 9.16 2.70
C TRP A 101 7.47 8.05 3.71
N TYR A 102 8.39 7.13 3.47
CA TYR A 102 8.46 5.93 4.31
C TYR A 102 8.83 6.24 5.77
N GLU A 103 9.69 7.19 6.01
CA GLU A 103 10.06 7.51 7.38
C GLU A 103 8.90 8.07 8.16
N HIS A 104 8.15 8.97 7.51
CA HIS A 104 6.98 9.56 8.16
C HIS A 104 5.88 8.52 8.36
N PHE A 105 5.68 7.66 7.37
CA PHE A 105 4.69 6.61 7.47
C PHE A 105 5.05 5.60 8.56
N ALA A 106 6.31 5.23 8.65
CA ALA A 106 6.76 4.33 9.70
C ALA A 106 6.49 4.96 11.08
N LYS A 107 6.83 6.22 11.23
CA LYS A 107 6.69 6.90 12.51
C LYS A 107 5.24 7.07 12.93
N THR A 108 4.37 7.42 11.98
CA THR A 108 3.00 7.79 12.33
C THR A 108 2.02 6.63 12.21
N TYR A 109 2.39 5.58 11.49
CA TYR A 109 1.45 4.49 11.20
C TYR A 109 1.99 3.13 11.62
N VAL A 110 3.13 2.72 11.06
CA VAL A 110 3.62 1.35 11.26
C VAL A 110 3.97 1.07 12.71
N ARG A 111 4.56 2.04 13.39
CA ARG A 111 4.93 1.89 14.80
C ARG A 111 3.73 1.68 15.71
N GLN A 112 2.55 2.05 15.25
CA GLN A 112 1.33 1.95 16.05
C GLN A 112 0.59 0.64 15.83
N LEU A 113 1.04 -0.20 14.92
CA LEU A 113 0.32 -1.42 14.59
C LEU A 113 0.45 -2.44 15.71
N PRO A 114 -0.65 -3.15 16.05
CA PRO A 114 -0.60 -4.20 17.06
C PRO A 114 0.08 -5.45 16.50
N ALA A 115 0.23 -6.46 17.33
CA ALA A 115 0.91 -7.70 16.93
C ALA A 115 0.26 -8.33 15.71
N THR A 116 -1.05 -8.29 15.64
CA THR A 116 -1.82 -8.78 14.49
C THR A 116 -2.68 -7.65 13.99
N TRP A 117 -2.63 -7.38 12.69
CA TRP A 117 -3.33 -6.24 12.12
C TRP A 117 -3.81 -6.55 10.72
N ALA A 118 -4.82 -5.81 10.30
CA ALA A 118 -5.33 -5.84 8.93
C ALA A 118 -5.56 -4.41 8.51
N VAL A 119 -4.97 -4.00 7.38
CA VAL A 119 -5.04 -2.64 6.90
C VAL A 119 -5.50 -2.66 5.44
N PRO A 120 -6.64 -2.07 5.14
CA PRO A 120 -7.06 -1.96 3.75
C PRO A 120 -6.13 -1.04 2.97
N GLU A 121 -5.95 -1.37 1.71
CA GLU A 121 -5.17 -0.53 0.81
C GLU A 121 -5.65 0.91 0.83
N LEU A 122 -6.97 1.10 0.94
CA LEU A 122 -7.54 2.44 0.94
C LEU A 122 -7.02 3.29 2.10
N ASP A 123 -6.81 2.69 3.26
CA ASP A 123 -6.29 3.45 4.40
C ASP A 123 -4.92 4.03 4.10
N ILE A 124 -4.08 3.25 3.45
CA ILE A 124 -2.74 3.72 3.10
C ILE A 124 -2.81 4.75 1.99
N ALA A 125 -3.68 4.52 1.02
CA ALA A 125 -3.86 5.48 -0.07
C ALA A 125 -4.36 6.82 0.46
N LEU A 126 -5.29 6.79 1.42
CA LEU A 126 -5.78 8.03 2.03
C LEU A 126 -4.70 8.71 2.85
N TRP A 127 -3.88 7.94 3.57
CA TRP A 127 -2.76 8.52 4.30
C TRP A 127 -1.85 9.29 3.35
N LEU A 128 -1.50 8.64 2.23
CA LEU A 128 -0.65 9.27 1.22
C LEU A 128 -1.30 10.52 0.65
N TYR A 129 -2.59 10.40 0.30
CA TYR A 129 -3.29 11.53 -0.28
C TYR A 129 -3.28 12.73 0.67
N CYS A 130 -3.55 12.50 1.94
CA CYS A 130 -3.60 13.57 2.92
C CYS A 130 -2.25 14.25 3.07
N PHE A 131 -1.17 13.48 3.13
CA PHE A 131 0.15 14.07 3.34
C PHE A 131 0.74 14.66 2.07
N GLN A 132 0.52 14.03 0.93
CA GLN A 132 1.00 14.57 -0.33
C GLN A 132 0.34 15.88 -0.67
N ASN A 133 -0.90 16.06 -0.26
CA ASN A 133 -1.66 17.28 -0.55
C ASN A 133 -1.64 18.27 0.59
N ALA A 134 -0.97 17.96 1.70
CA ALA A 134 -0.79 18.92 2.77
C ALA A 134 0.17 20.00 2.29
N ARG A 135 -0.14 21.24 2.63
CA ARG A 135 0.67 22.37 2.20
C ARG A 135 1.75 22.60 3.24
N PRO A 136 3.02 22.41 2.88
CA PRO A 136 4.09 22.67 3.83
C PRO A 136 4.02 24.12 4.29
N GLY A 137 4.17 24.31 5.56
CA GLY A 137 4.13 25.62 6.11
C GLY A 137 2.76 26.24 6.21
N ALA A 138 1.76 25.50 5.80
CA ALA A 138 0.39 25.98 5.90
C ALA A 138 -0.18 25.62 7.25
#